data_64fec9ad5de8314ef1fa8cacd2b5d677
#
_entry.id   64fec9ad5de8314ef1fa8cacd2b5d677
#
_cell.length_a   1.000
_cell.length_b   1.000
_cell.length_c   1.000
_cell.angle_alpha   90.00
_cell.angle_beta   90.00
_cell.angle_gamma   90.00
#
_symmetry.space_group_name_H-M   'P 1'
#
loop_
_entity.id
_entity.type
_entity.pdbx_description
1 polymer ?
#
loop_
_entity_poly.entity_id
_entity_poly.type
_entity_poly.pdbx_seq_one_letter_code
_entity_poly.pdbx_strand_id
1 'polypeptide(L)'
;MAQRSDGDSLAERSSPRRRAAIVAIAVCASAFAIAVLAAPVDDLRTAVEAGDSAAAYARHCAMSIDAPERPPEFDLWCGVAAVDIGRSGEGVLALERYVLQFPDDARARLELARAYFYAGDDVRSREEFEAVARSQPPPDVQAGIDRYLAALTDREARYRGRRTAFVELGGGYDSNANAGVAQATIGLPVLGPVTVDAFGVQKESAFGWLAAGAEIRHPLSAGLTVNASVYGGGTFYASASEFNLANYGAAAGASYRADRNEYSLAYAHGEIALDGSRYRWADGIVLEWRRQISELSSFALAPQYARIAYAGENAARDADLSAFSASYRQVWLRRWQPVLNATMFYGDEHNREGRGDLGRGIAGASVDVTVSPSPFWALNAGLAYAQSDYDAPIPLLDVTRRDRNLGVGLGAIYLVNRNLSVRGEYRYAKNTSNLELYEYTRHLGVLKVRYEFK
;
A
#
# COMPACT_ATOMS: atom_id res chain seq x y z
N MET A 1 58.89 52.60 -74.11
CA MET A 1 57.96 51.93 -75.05
C MET A 1 56.92 51.30 -74.15
N ALA A 2 55.81 52.00 -74.02
CA ALA A 2 54.46 51.66 -74.42
C ALA A 2 53.95 50.33 -73.76
N GLN A 3 52.87 50.22 -73.10
CA GLN A 3 51.54 50.85 -73.24
C GLN A 3 50.69 50.54 -71.98
N ARG A 4 49.78 51.43 -71.72
CA ARG A 4 48.65 51.33 -70.77
C ARG A 4 47.68 50.19 -71.14
N SER A 5 46.91 49.71 -70.15
CA SER A 5 45.47 49.60 -70.30
C SER A 5 44.75 49.49 -68.93
N ASP A 6 43.76 50.28 -68.79
CA ASP A 6 42.75 50.40 -67.72
C ASP A 6 41.85 49.14 -67.59
N GLY A 7 41.36 48.88 -66.43
CA GLY A 7 40.36 47.82 -66.23
C GLY A 7 39.57 47.97 -64.92
N ASP A 8 38.45 48.58 -65.07
CA ASP A 8 37.35 48.93 -64.18
C ASP A 8 37.08 48.09 -62.90
N SER A 9 36.90 48.81 -61.83
CA SER A 9 36.28 48.34 -60.56
C SER A 9 34.79 48.30 -60.72
N LEU A 10 34.18 47.12 -60.75
CA LEU A 10 32.74 46.92 -60.55
C LEU A 10 32.47 46.64 -59.07
N ALA A 11 32.14 47.70 -58.32
CA ALA A 11 31.53 47.62 -57.02
C ALA A 11 30.06 47.17 -57.14
N GLU A 12 29.78 45.90 -56.95
CA GLU A 12 28.41 45.36 -56.94
C GLU A 12 27.67 45.83 -55.67
N ARG A 13 26.86 46.89 -55.82
CA ARG A 13 25.92 47.34 -54.78
C ARG A 13 24.85 46.31 -54.61
N SER A 14 24.95 45.41 -53.58
CA SER A 14 23.84 44.55 -53.21
C SER A 14 22.67 45.38 -52.69
N SER A 15 21.49 45.24 -53.35
CA SER A 15 20.27 45.99 -53.03
C SER A 15 19.78 45.67 -51.62
N PRO A 16 19.15 46.64 -50.90
CA PRO A 16 18.61 46.43 -49.55
C PRO A 16 17.60 45.31 -49.45
N ARG A 17 16.91 44.95 -50.58
CA ARG A 17 15.98 43.83 -50.65
C ARG A 17 16.65 42.45 -50.50
N ARG A 18 17.89 42.24 -50.94
CA ARG A 18 18.62 40.98 -50.75
C ARG A 18 19.08 40.80 -49.30
N ARG A 19 19.46 41.87 -48.58
CA ARG A 19 19.80 41.78 -47.13
C ARG A 19 18.61 41.49 -46.26
N ALA A 20 17.44 42.06 -46.60
CA ALA A 20 16.17 41.76 -45.86
C ALA A 20 15.73 40.29 -46.08
N ALA A 21 15.89 39.74 -47.28
CA ALA A 21 15.54 38.34 -47.59
C ALA A 21 16.47 37.32 -46.86
N ILE A 22 17.79 37.62 -46.77
CA ILE A 22 18.72 36.75 -46.06
C ILE A 22 18.49 36.77 -44.55
N VAL A 23 18.18 37.92 -43.97
CA VAL A 23 17.84 38.04 -42.56
C VAL A 23 16.50 37.36 -42.23
N ALA A 24 15.50 37.49 -43.12
CA ALA A 24 14.22 36.81 -42.95
C ALA A 24 14.34 35.27 -43.05
N ILE A 25 15.16 34.76 -43.96
CA ILE A 25 15.39 33.30 -44.09
C ILE A 25 16.18 32.78 -42.89
N ALA A 26 17.16 33.53 -42.35
CA ALA A 26 17.89 33.13 -41.15
C ALA A 26 17.04 33.13 -39.90
N VAL A 27 16.12 34.08 -39.74
CA VAL A 27 15.15 34.13 -38.62
C VAL A 27 14.09 33.03 -38.74
N CYS A 28 13.60 32.76 -39.95
CA CYS A 28 12.68 31.65 -40.16
C CYS A 28 13.34 30.28 -40.00
N ALA A 29 14.59 30.11 -40.41
CA ALA A 29 15.35 28.87 -40.22
C ALA A 29 15.65 28.59 -38.73
N SER A 30 16.00 29.62 -37.97
CA SER A 30 16.20 29.49 -36.52
C SER A 30 14.89 29.23 -35.76
N ALA A 31 13.79 29.87 -36.15
CA ALA A 31 12.46 29.61 -35.55
C ALA A 31 11.95 28.19 -35.91
N PHE A 32 12.21 27.70 -37.13
CA PHE A 32 11.85 26.33 -37.53
C PHE A 32 12.72 25.28 -36.86
N ALA A 33 13.99 25.54 -36.62
CA ALA A 33 14.89 24.64 -35.86
C ALA A 33 14.46 24.53 -34.39
N ILE A 34 14.03 25.63 -33.76
CA ILE A 34 13.51 25.63 -32.40
C ILE A 34 12.17 24.88 -32.32
N ALA A 35 11.31 25.03 -33.30
CA ALA A 35 10.02 24.32 -33.34
C ALA A 35 10.18 22.80 -33.55
N VAL A 36 11.18 22.36 -34.32
CA VAL A 36 11.48 20.94 -34.56
C VAL A 36 12.08 20.27 -33.32
N LEU A 37 12.77 21.02 -32.45
CA LEU A 37 13.33 20.49 -31.19
C LEU A 37 12.34 20.56 -30.02
N ALA A 38 11.34 21.43 -30.07
CA ALA A 38 10.33 21.56 -29.02
C ALA A 38 9.27 20.44 -29.05
N ALA A 39 8.89 19.95 -30.23
CA ALA A 39 7.87 18.92 -30.36
C ALA A 39 8.19 17.61 -29.58
N PRO A 40 9.41 17.07 -29.59
CA PRO A 40 9.72 15.87 -28.79
C PRO A 40 9.67 16.09 -27.28
N VAL A 41 9.97 17.31 -26.78
CA VAL A 41 9.89 17.66 -25.35
C VAL A 41 8.44 17.76 -24.90
N ASP A 42 7.58 18.39 -25.69
CA ASP A 42 6.16 18.53 -25.40
C ASP A 42 5.44 17.19 -25.42
N ASP A 43 5.80 16.30 -26.36
CA ASP A 43 5.28 14.93 -26.42
C ASP A 43 5.71 14.13 -25.17
N LEU A 44 6.98 14.23 -24.79
CA LEU A 44 7.53 13.58 -23.59
C LEU A 44 6.82 14.08 -22.32
N ARG A 45 6.69 15.41 -22.17
CA ARG A 45 5.98 16.02 -21.05
C ARG A 45 4.54 15.53 -20.96
N THR A 46 3.80 15.60 -22.06
CA THR A 46 2.39 15.22 -22.14
C THR A 46 2.21 13.74 -21.77
N ALA A 47 3.06 12.86 -22.25
CA ALA A 47 2.99 11.43 -21.95
C ALA A 47 3.30 11.15 -20.45
N VAL A 48 4.30 11.83 -19.87
CA VAL A 48 4.63 11.70 -18.44
C VAL A 48 3.48 12.24 -17.58
N GLU A 49 2.92 13.40 -17.89
CA GLU A 49 1.79 13.99 -17.17
C GLU A 49 0.51 13.15 -17.29
N ALA A 50 0.32 12.44 -18.41
CA ALA A 50 -0.75 11.46 -18.59
C ALA A 50 -0.51 10.14 -17.80
N GLY A 51 0.68 9.95 -17.23
CA GLY A 51 1.05 8.74 -16.47
C GLY A 51 1.59 7.59 -17.32
N ASP A 52 1.91 7.85 -18.60
CA ASP A 52 2.52 6.87 -19.51
C ASP A 52 4.06 6.99 -19.55
N SER A 53 4.65 7.08 -18.34
CA SER A 53 6.10 7.28 -18.16
C SER A 53 6.94 6.16 -18.78
N ALA A 54 6.42 4.92 -18.84
CA ALA A 54 7.14 3.80 -19.42
C ALA A 54 7.33 3.95 -20.94
N ALA A 55 6.25 4.26 -21.67
CA ALA A 55 6.33 4.49 -23.10
C ALA A 55 7.10 5.78 -23.44
N ALA A 56 6.90 6.84 -22.64
CA ALA A 56 7.64 8.09 -22.75
C ALA A 56 9.14 7.87 -22.62
N TYR A 57 9.57 7.14 -21.56
CA TYR A 57 10.96 6.81 -21.34
C TYR A 57 11.56 5.98 -22.50
N ALA A 58 10.88 4.91 -22.89
CA ALA A 58 11.35 4.03 -23.97
C ALA A 58 11.50 4.76 -25.32
N ARG A 59 10.58 5.69 -25.61
CA ARG A 59 10.56 6.42 -26.88
C ARG A 59 11.60 7.56 -26.93
N HIS A 60 11.77 8.29 -25.84
CA HIS A 60 12.50 9.55 -25.84
C HIS A 60 13.80 9.54 -25.04
N CYS A 61 13.93 8.69 -24.01
CA CYS A 61 15.03 8.77 -23.06
C CYS A 61 16.06 7.64 -23.18
N ALA A 62 15.67 6.44 -23.60
CA ALA A 62 16.51 5.25 -23.64
C ALA A 62 17.76 5.36 -24.55
N MET A 63 17.76 6.27 -25.54
CA MET A 63 18.83 6.42 -26.54
C MET A 63 19.56 7.78 -26.47
N SER A 64 19.26 8.66 -25.52
CA SER A 64 19.64 10.08 -25.63
C SER A 64 20.41 10.67 -24.45
N ILE A 65 20.97 9.87 -23.55
CA ILE A 65 21.61 10.38 -22.32
C ILE A 65 22.83 11.26 -22.59
N ASP A 66 23.53 11.08 -23.71
CA ASP A 66 24.79 11.76 -24.02
C ASP A 66 24.75 12.73 -25.23
N ALA A 67 23.56 13.15 -25.69
CA ALA A 67 23.49 14.09 -26.80
C ALA A 67 23.81 15.53 -26.36
N PRO A 68 24.84 16.17 -26.90
CA PRO A 68 25.37 17.46 -26.38
C PRO A 68 24.50 18.70 -26.69
N GLU A 69 23.44 18.56 -27.50
CA GLU A 69 22.56 19.68 -27.92
C GLU A 69 21.10 19.53 -27.46
N ARG A 70 20.88 18.74 -26.41
CA ARG A 70 19.55 18.45 -25.92
C ARG A 70 19.02 19.60 -25.04
N PRO A 71 17.77 20.09 -25.25
CA PRO A 71 17.16 21.07 -24.35
C PRO A 71 17.15 20.57 -22.91
N PRO A 72 17.43 21.42 -21.91
CA PRO A 72 17.48 21.01 -20.49
C PRO A 72 16.19 20.36 -20.00
N GLU A 73 15.03 20.75 -20.55
CA GLU A 73 13.73 20.18 -20.22
C GLU A 73 13.63 18.67 -20.49
N PHE A 74 14.44 18.14 -21.40
CA PHE A 74 14.58 16.69 -21.58
C PHE A 74 15.10 16.02 -20.32
N ASP A 75 16.08 16.62 -19.64
CA ASP A 75 16.66 16.09 -18.42
C ASP A 75 15.61 16.08 -17.30
N LEU A 76 14.77 17.12 -17.21
CA LEU A 76 13.66 17.15 -16.26
C LEU A 76 12.68 15.99 -16.51
N TRP A 77 12.13 15.90 -17.73
CA TRP A 77 11.05 14.95 -18.01
C TRP A 77 11.53 13.50 -18.12
N CYS A 78 12.74 13.27 -18.66
CA CYS A 78 13.34 11.95 -18.63
C CYS A 78 13.71 11.51 -17.21
N GLY A 79 14.13 12.43 -16.35
CA GLY A 79 14.37 12.16 -14.94
C GLY A 79 13.08 11.75 -14.22
N VAL A 80 11.99 12.48 -14.41
CA VAL A 80 10.67 12.12 -13.86
C VAL A 80 10.22 10.75 -14.39
N ALA A 81 10.29 10.52 -15.70
CA ALA A 81 9.89 9.24 -16.29
C ALA A 81 10.73 8.06 -15.76
N ALA A 82 12.02 8.23 -15.59
CA ALA A 82 12.93 7.22 -15.04
C ALA A 82 12.54 6.84 -13.60
N VAL A 83 12.26 7.84 -12.75
CA VAL A 83 11.80 7.60 -11.37
C VAL A 83 10.49 6.85 -11.36
N ASP A 84 9.52 7.24 -12.19
CA ASP A 84 8.20 6.62 -12.24
C ASP A 84 8.22 5.13 -12.62
N ILE A 85 9.23 4.72 -13.41
CA ILE A 85 9.41 3.31 -13.80
C ILE A 85 10.40 2.54 -12.91
N GLY A 86 10.88 3.16 -11.80
CA GLY A 86 11.80 2.51 -10.85
C GLY A 86 13.27 2.50 -11.29
N ARG A 87 13.68 3.43 -12.16
CA ARG A 87 15.07 3.64 -12.58
C ARG A 87 15.65 4.89 -11.91
N SER A 88 15.52 4.94 -10.58
CA SER A 88 15.79 6.16 -9.81
C SER A 88 17.22 6.67 -9.92
N GLY A 89 18.20 5.78 -10.07
CA GLY A 89 19.60 6.22 -10.30
C GLY A 89 19.78 7.02 -11.59
N GLU A 90 19.12 6.63 -12.68
CA GLU A 90 19.11 7.39 -13.93
C GLU A 90 18.33 8.69 -13.78
N GLY A 91 17.22 8.64 -13.02
CA GLY A 91 16.44 9.81 -12.68
C GLY A 91 17.24 10.86 -11.92
N VAL A 92 18.04 10.44 -10.93
CA VAL A 92 18.96 11.32 -10.18
C VAL A 92 19.90 12.03 -11.12
N LEU A 93 20.62 11.29 -11.99
CA LEU A 93 21.59 11.87 -12.90
C LEU A 93 21.00 12.92 -13.85
N ALA A 94 19.80 12.67 -14.36
CA ALA A 94 19.11 13.61 -15.25
C ALA A 94 18.64 14.86 -14.48
N LEU A 95 17.99 14.67 -13.33
CA LEU A 95 17.47 15.78 -12.54
C LEU A 95 18.57 16.63 -11.90
N GLU A 96 19.71 16.04 -11.49
CA GLU A 96 20.88 16.82 -11.04
C GLU A 96 21.38 17.75 -12.15
N ARG A 97 21.51 17.27 -13.39
CA ARG A 97 21.94 18.12 -14.52
C ARG A 97 20.99 19.28 -14.77
N TYR A 98 19.67 19.04 -14.65
CA TYR A 98 18.66 20.08 -14.79
C TYR A 98 18.74 21.10 -13.65
N VAL A 99 18.75 20.65 -12.40
CA VAL A 99 18.77 21.53 -11.21
C VAL A 99 20.07 22.34 -11.13
N LEU A 100 21.20 21.83 -11.63
CA LEU A 100 22.44 22.60 -11.76
C LEU A 100 22.29 23.83 -12.67
N GLN A 101 21.44 23.75 -13.70
CA GLN A 101 21.17 24.87 -14.60
C GLN A 101 20.04 25.78 -14.09
N PHE A 102 19.07 25.19 -13.39
CA PHE A 102 17.88 25.88 -12.87
C PHE A 102 17.70 25.64 -11.36
N PRO A 103 18.59 26.19 -10.52
CA PRO A 103 18.62 25.89 -9.09
C PRO A 103 17.38 26.39 -8.33
N ASP A 104 16.64 27.34 -8.88
CA ASP A 104 15.46 27.93 -8.24
C ASP A 104 14.15 27.27 -8.68
N ASP A 105 14.19 26.25 -9.56
CA ASP A 105 13.01 25.49 -9.96
C ASP A 105 12.60 24.53 -8.83
N ALA A 106 11.62 24.98 -8.02
CA ALA A 106 11.08 24.21 -6.90
C ALA A 106 10.46 22.88 -7.33
N ARG A 107 9.85 22.80 -8.53
CA ARG A 107 9.30 21.54 -9.07
C ARG A 107 10.40 20.54 -9.35
N ALA A 108 11.46 20.97 -10.04
CA ALA A 108 12.60 20.11 -10.37
C ALA A 108 13.31 19.61 -9.10
N ARG A 109 13.46 20.48 -8.06
CA ARG A 109 14.00 20.07 -6.76
C ARG A 109 13.13 19.01 -6.07
N LEU A 110 11.81 19.12 -6.13
CA LEU A 110 10.91 18.10 -5.58
C LEU A 110 11.06 16.76 -6.30
N GLU A 111 11.19 16.78 -7.62
CA GLU A 111 11.40 15.56 -8.40
C GLU A 111 12.79 14.95 -8.12
N LEU A 112 13.83 15.78 -7.93
CA LEU A 112 15.14 15.33 -7.51
C LEU A 112 15.12 14.73 -6.09
N ALA A 113 14.44 15.37 -5.15
CA ALA A 113 14.23 14.84 -3.81
C ALA A 113 13.54 13.45 -3.85
N ARG A 114 12.52 13.30 -4.71
CA ARG A 114 11.84 12.03 -4.96
C ARG A 114 12.77 10.99 -5.59
N ALA A 115 13.59 11.39 -6.54
CA ALA A 115 14.60 10.51 -7.15
C ALA A 115 15.59 9.97 -6.12
N TYR A 116 16.15 10.83 -5.27
CA TYR A 116 17.03 10.41 -4.16
C TYR A 116 16.31 9.48 -3.18
N PHE A 117 15.03 9.78 -2.86
CA PHE A 117 14.23 8.93 -1.98
C PHE A 117 14.14 7.48 -2.47
N TYR A 118 13.84 7.28 -3.75
CA TYR A 118 13.73 5.95 -4.34
C TYR A 118 15.08 5.30 -4.64
N ALA A 119 16.11 6.09 -4.90
CA ALA A 119 17.49 5.62 -5.00
C ALA A 119 18.08 5.20 -3.64
N GLY A 120 17.43 5.57 -2.52
CA GLY A 120 17.88 5.24 -1.16
C GLY A 120 18.92 6.21 -0.60
N ASP A 121 19.14 7.36 -1.24
CA ASP A 121 19.96 8.44 -0.69
C ASP A 121 19.11 9.34 0.21
N ASP A 122 18.86 8.86 1.42
CA ASP A 122 17.95 9.49 2.38
C ASP A 122 18.45 10.87 2.84
N VAL A 123 19.77 11.10 2.84
CA VAL A 123 20.38 12.36 3.27
C VAL A 123 20.08 13.45 2.23
N ARG A 124 20.46 13.24 0.97
CA ARG A 124 20.20 14.21 -0.09
C ARG A 124 18.72 14.41 -0.37
N SER A 125 17.93 13.35 -0.27
CA SER A 125 16.46 13.43 -0.37
C SER A 125 15.89 14.41 0.66
N ARG A 126 16.30 14.27 1.92
CA ARG A 126 15.88 15.17 3.01
C ARG A 126 16.25 16.62 2.74
N GLU A 127 17.53 16.85 2.36
CA GLU A 127 18.05 18.19 2.09
C GLU A 127 17.24 18.93 1.02
N GLU A 128 16.90 18.26 -0.08
CA GLU A 128 16.12 18.84 -1.16
C GLU A 128 14.65 19.07 -0.75
N PHE A 129 13.99 18.13 -0.05
CA PHE A 129 12.63 18.35 0.47
C PHE A 129 12.59 19.53 1.46
N GLU A 130 13.54 19.63 2.37
CA GLU A 130 13.62 20.73 3.33
C GLU A 130 13.95 22.06 2.65
N ALA A 131 14.75 22.06 1.59
CA ALA A 131 15.02 23.27 0.81
C ALA A 131 13.74 23.84 0.21
N VAL A 132 12.89 23.00 -0.39
CA VAL A 132 11.59 23.46 -0.93
C VAL A 132 10.62 23.83 0.20
N ALA A 133 10.57 23.09 1.30
CA ALA A 133 9.70 23.42 2.45
C ALA A 133 9.99 24.82 3.01
N ARG A 134 11.26 25.25 3.03
CA ARG A 134 11.65 26.60 3.49
C ARG A 134 11.08 27.74 2.61
N SER A 135 10.74 27.47 1.36
CA SER A 135 10.11 28.45 0.46
C SER A 135 8.60 28.65 0.70
N GLN A 136 8.03 27.99 1.71
CA GLN A 136 6.61 28.06 2.07
C GLN A 136 5.69 27.71 0.89
N PRO A 137 5.81 26.51 0.30
CA PRO A 137 5.00 26.11 -0.84
C PRO A 137 3.51 26.01 -0.48
N PRO A 138 2.60 25.90 -1.48
CA PRO A 138 1.18 25.66 -1.24
C PRO A 138 0.91 24.48 -0.30
N PRO A 139 -0.20 24.51 0.47
CA PRO A 139 -0.47 23.50 1.52
C PRO A 139 -0.50 22.04 1.04
N ASP A 140 -0.94 21.80 -0.18
CA ASP A 140 -0.95 20.47 -0.80
C ASP A 140 0.48 19.96 -1.13
N VAL A 141 1.35 20.84 -1.60
CA VAL A 141 2.77 20.55 -1.82
C VAL A 141 3.47 20.32 -0.49
N GLN A 142 3.23 21.17 0.52
CA GLN A 142 3.80 21.00 1.86
C GLN A 142 3.38 19.67 2.48
N ALA A 143 2.11 19.26 2.37
CA ALA A 143 1.64 17.98 2.86
C ALA A 143 2.29 16.79 2.13
N GLY A 144 2.60 16.94 0.83
CA GLY A 144 3.38 15.97 0.06
C GLY A 144 4.80 15.84 0.61
N ILE A 145 5.51 16.96 0.81
CA ILE A 145 6.85 17.00 1.41
C ILE A 145 6.84 16.34 2.80
N ASP A 146 5.87 16.69 3.64
CA ASP A 146 5.75 16.15 5.00
C ASP A 146 5.62 14.63 5.03
N ARG A 147 4.92 14.02 4.05
CA ARG A 147 4.84 12.55 3.92
C ARG A 147 6.19 11.93 3.58
N TYR A 148 6.95 12.52 2.67
CA TYR A 148 8.29 12.02 2.34
C TYR A 148 9.25 12.19 3.52
N LEU A 149 9.24 13.34 4.20
CA LEU A 149 10.06 13.55 5.39
C LEU A 149 9.70 12.59 6.53
N ALA A 150 8.41 12.26 6.72
CA ALA A 150 7.99 11.25 7.66
C ALA A 150 8.51 9.85 7.27
N ALA A 151 8.42 9.48 5.99
CA ALA A 151 8.94 8.21 5.50
C ALA A 151 10.48 8.12 5.62
N LEU A 152 11.21 9.22 5.41
CA LEU A 152 12.66 9.29 5.68
C LEU A 152 12.96 9.12 7.16
N THR A 153 12.19 9.76 8.03
CA THR A 153 12.31 9.58 9.50
C THR A 153 12.06 8.12 9.90
N ASP A 154 11.10 7.45 9.27
CA ASP A 154 10.83 6.03 9.47
C ASP A 154 11.98 5.13 8.99
N ARG A 155 12.68 5.52 7.92
CA ARG A 155 13.90 4.83 7.47
C ARG A 155 15.07 5.04 8.43
N GLU A 156 15.28 6.27 8.90
CA GLU A 156 16.31 6.58 9.91
C GLU A 156 16.05 5.87 11.24
N ALA A 157 14.78 5.72 11.62
CA ALA A 157 14.39 4.99 12.82
C ALA A 157 14.81 3.51 12.80
N ARG A 158 15.16 2.97 11.62
CA ARG A 158 15.81 1.65 11.52
C ARG A 158 17.19 1.62 12.22
N TYR A 159 17.80 2.78 12.39
CA TYR A 159 19.11 2.94 13.03
C TYR A 159 19.07 3.59 14.42
N ARG A 160 17.92 4.17 14.83
CA ARG A 160 17.80 4.96 16.07
C ARG A 160 16.77 4.42 17.07
N GLY A 161 16.02 3.40 16.69
CA GLY A 161 14.88 2.95 17.47
C GLY A 161 13.66 3.88 17.34
N ARG A 162 12.49 3.28 17.34
CA ARG A 162 11.21 3.97 17.19
C ARG A 162 10.22 3.46 18.23
N ARG A 163 9.42 4.38 18.76
CA ARG A 163 8.29 4.08 19.64
C ARG A 163 7.07 4.75 19.05
N THR A 164 6.01 4.00 18.85
CA THR A 164 4.73 4.54 18.37
C THR A 164 3.61 4.01 19.25
N ALA A 165 2.58 4.81 19.44
CA ALA A 165 1.35 4.38 20.08
C ALA A 165 0.16 5.01 19.36
N PHE A 166 -1.02 4.42 19.51
CA PHE A 166 -2.24 4.99 18.99
C PHE A 166 -3.42 4.73 19.91
N VAL A 167 -4.41 5.60 19.78
CA VAL A 167 -5.76 5.40 20.30
C VAL A 167 -6.75 5.64 19.15
N GLU A 168 -7.77 4.79 19.05
CA GLU A 168 -8.81 4.85 18.03
C GLU A 168 -10.18 4.70 18.67
N LEU A 169 -11.07 5.61 18.38
CA LEU A 169 -12.47 5.63 18.81
C LEU A 169 -13.36 5.67 17.58
N GLY A 170 -14.52 5.02 17.66
CA GLY A 170 -15.44 5.02 16.53
C GLY A 170 -16.82 4.49 16.88
N GLY A 171 -17.68 4.47 15.88
CA GLY A 171 -18.99 3.87 15.95
C GLY A 171 -19.48 3.46 14.58
N GLY A 172 -20.37 2.51 14.55
CA GLY A 172 -20.85 1.92 13.32
C GLY A 172 -22.14 1.17 13.45
N TYR A 173 -22.47 0.48 12.39
CA TYR A 173 -23.63 -0.39 12.30
C TYR A 173 -23.23 -1.73 11.67
N ASP A 174 -23.78 -2.80 12.22
CA ASP A 174 -23.54 -4.18 11.82
C ASP A 174 -24.89 -4.87 11.57
N SER A 175 -25.10 -5.34 10.36
CA SER A 175 -26.35 -6.00 9.99
C SER A 175 -26.46 -7.44 10.52
N ASN A 176 -25.36 -8.01 11.05
CA ASN A 176 -25.30 -9.39 11.53
C ASN A 176 -24.18 -9.57 12.55
N ALA A 177 -24.36 -9.04 13.75
CA ALA A 177 -23.37 -9.03 14.83
C ALA A 177 -22.90 -10.42 15.27
N ASN A 178 -23.80 -11.40 15.20
CA ASN A 178 -23.58 -12.79 15.60
C ASN A 178 -23.19 -13.74 14.45
N ALA A 179 -23.09 -13.26 13.21
CA ALA A 179 -22.93 -14.09 12.01
C ALA A 179 -24.01 -15.22 11.93
N GLY A 180 -25.21 -14.91 12.39
CA GLY A 180 -26.34 -15.84 12.44
C GLY A 180 -27.02 -16.01 11.08
N VAL A 181 -27.87 -17.06 11.00
CA VAL A 181 -28.67 -17.36 9.81
C VAL A 181 -29.77 -16.31 9.60
N ALA A 182 -30.15 -16.07 8.35
CA ALA A 182 -31.15 -15.05 8.01
C ALA A 182 -32.57 -15.47 8.40
N GLN A 183 -32.85 -16.75 8.48
CA GLN A 183 -34.19 -17.29 8.77
C GLN A 183 -34.15 -18.18 10.02
N ALA A 184 -35.20 -18.11 10.84
CA ALA A 184 -35.32 -18.94 12.04
C ALA A 184 -35.56 -20.43 11.73
N THR A 185 -36.13 -20.75 10.57
CA THR A 185 -36.31 -22.16 10.15
C THR A 185 -35.37 -22.47 9.00
N ILE A 186 -34.52 -23.46 9.20
CA ILE A 186 -33.52 -23.92 8.24
C ILE A 186 -33.70 -25.43 7.97
N GLY A 187 -33.29 -25.86 6.77
CA GLY A 187 -33.25 -27.28 6.40
C GLY A 187 -31.93 -27.93 6.82
N LEU A 188 -31.97 -28.90 7.67
CA LEU A 188 -30.79 -29.71 7.99
C LEU A 188 -30.91 -31.13 7.38
N PRO A 189 -29.85 -31.67 6.81
CA PRO A 189 -29.79 -33.05 6.38
C PRO A 189 -30.17 -33.98 7.52
N VAL A 190 -30.86 -35.07 7.20
CA VAL A 190 -31.36 -36.09 8.18
C VAL A 190 -32.45 -35.58 9.13
N LEU A 191 -32.37 -34.33 9.61
CA LEU A 191 -33.33 -33.78 10.61
C LEU A 191 -34.53 -33.06 9.99
N GLY A 192 -34.45 -32.66 8.70
CA GLY A 192 -35.46 -31.84 8.03
C GLY A 192 -35.48 -30.39 8.51
N PRO A 193 -36.64 -29.72 8.50
CA PRO A 193 -36.75 -28.34 8.99
C PRO A 193 -36.55 -28.26 10.51
N VAL A 194 -35.61 -27.40 10.93
CA VAL A 194 -35.25 -27.13 12.33
C VAL A 194 -35.42 -25.65 12.63
N THR A 195 -35.97 -25.31 13.77
CA THR A 195 -36.05 -23.93 14.26
C THR A 195 -34.77 -23.61 15.04
N VAL A 196 -34.03 -22.63 14.56
CA VAL A 196 -32.84 -22.08 15.22
C VAL A 196 -33.28 -21.14 16.34
N ASP A 197 -32.61 -21.20 17.47
CA ASP A 197 -32.92 -20.30 18.59
C ASP A 197 -32.63 -18.83 18.28
N ALA A 198 -33.05 -17.93 19.16
CA ALA A 198 -32.87 -16.50 18.97
C ALA A 198 -31.39 -16.05 18.94
N PHE A 199 -30.43 -16.87 19.46
CA PHE A 199 -29.03 -16.57 19.41
C PHE A 199 -28.41 -16.93 18.07
N GLY A 200 -28.94 -17.92 17.39
CA GLY A 200 -28.46 -18.37 16.08
C GLY A 200 -29.03 -17.57 14.91
N VAL A 201 -30.13 -16.83 15.09
CA VAL A 201 -30.73 -15.96 14.06
C VAL A 201 -29.97 -14.62 14.02
N GLN A 202 -29.79 -14.08 12.81
CA GLN A 202 -29.15 -12.80 12.54
C GLN A 202 -29.63 -11.68 13.45
N LYS A 203 -28.69 -10.97 14.09
CA LYS A 203 -28.94 -9.80 14.93
C LYS A 203 -28.20 -8.59 14.36
N GLU A 204 -28.95 -7.54 14.13
CA GLU A 204 -28.42 -6.24 13.72
C GLU A 204 -28.23 -5.33 14.93
N SER A 205 -27.18 -4.52 14.93
CA SER A 205 -26.93 -3.57 16.00
C SER A 205 -26.02 -2.42 15.58
N ALA A 206 -26.29 -1.23 16.11
CA ALA A 206 -25.28 -0.19 16.20
C ALA A 206 -24.22 -0.60 17.22
N PHE A 207 -22.98 -0.09 17.06
CA PHE A 207 -21.89 -0.40 18.00
C PHE A 207 -20.95 0.77 18.21
N GLY A 208 -20.30 0.79 19.37
CA GLY A 208 -19.12 1.56 19.66
C GLY A 208 -17.85 0.77 19.39
N TRP A 209 -16.79 1.45 18.96
CA TRP A 209 -15.46 0.91 18.72
C TRP A 209 -14.42 1.63 19.57
N LEU A 210 -13.54 0.87 20.22
CA LEU A 210 -12.37 1.38 20.93
C LEU A 210 -11.18 0.51 20.61
N ALA A 211 -10.02 1.11 20.31
CA ALA A 211 -8.76 0.39 20.20
C ALA A 211 -7.58 1.25 20.62
N ALA A 212 -6.54 0.61 21.16
CA ALA A 212 -5.26 1.23 21.45
C ALA A 212 -4.13 0.24 21.19
N GLY A 213 -2.95 0.75 20.91
CA GLY A 213 -1.76 -0.09 20.74
C GLY A 213 -0.47 0.71 20.84
N ALA A 214 0.61 -0.01 21.09
CA ALA A 214 1.95 0.54 21.12
C ALA A 214 2.95 -0.44 20.48
N GLU A 215 3.95 0.11 19.81
CA GLU A 215 5.04 -0.64 19.18
C GLU A 215 6.38 0.01 19.54
N ILE A 216 7.36 -0.82 19.86
CA ILE A 216 8.76 -0.43 20.01
C ILE A 216 9.55 -1.22 18.99
N ARG A 217 10.40 -0.51 18.24
CA ARG A 217 11.38 -1.09 17.32
C ARG A 217 12.76 -0.57 17.70
N HIS A 218 13.74 -1.45 17.85
CA HIS A 218 15.09 -1.09 18.24
C HIS A 218 16.13 -1.82 17.37
N PRO A 219 16.98 -1.10 16.62
CA PRO A 219 18.10 -1.71 15.90
C PRO A 219 19.19 -2.12 16.89
N LEU A 220 19.66 -3.35 16.77
CA LEU A 220 20.80 -3.88 17.53
C LEU A 220 22.11 -3.73 16.78
N SER A 221 22.04 -3.79 15.44
CA SER A 221 23.19 -3.58 14.54
C SER A 221 22.69 -3.19 13.14
N ALA A 222 23.63 -2.91 12.22
CA ALA A 222 23.31 -2.71 10.82
C ALA A 222 22.62 -3.96 10.25
N GLY A 223 21.33 -3.89 10.02
CA GLY A 223 20.51 -4.99 9.48
C GLY A 223 19.73 -5.80 10.53
N LEU A 224 20.11 -5.86 11.79
CA LEU A 224 19.38 -6.57 12.83
C LEU A 224 18.52 -5.62 13.67
N THR A 225 17.22 -5.86 13.70
CA THR A 225 16.25 -5.05 14.44
C THR A 225 15.39 -5.97 15.31
N VAL A 226 15.11 -5.58 16.53
CA VAL A 226 14.11 -6.22 17.41
C VAL A 226 12.88 -5.33 17.52
N ASN A 227 11.73 -5.94 17.64
CA ASN A 227 10.46 -5.24 17.82
C ASN A 227 9.59 -5.94 18.86
N ALA A 228 8.78 -5.15 19.55
CA ALA A 228 7.72 -5.63 20.42
C ALA A 228 6.49 -4.73 20.26
N SER A 229 5.31 -5.33 20.32
CA SER A 229 4.05 -4.61 20.21
C SER A 229 3.00 -5.17 21.16
N VAL A 230 2.10 -4.31 21.57
CA VAL A 230 0.88 -4.67 22.30
C VAL A 230 -0.29 -3.93 21.69
N TYR A 231 -1.44 -4.56 21.66
CA TYR A 231 -2.68 -3.93 21.22
C TYR A 231 -3.88 -4.46 22.01
N GLY A 232 -4.93 -3.67 22.05
CA GLY A 232 -6.22 -4.07 22.56
C GLY A 232 -7.32 -3.26 21.88
N GLY A 233 -8.50 -3.86 21.75
CA GLY A 233 -9.64 -3.19 21.18
C GLY A 233 -10.93 -3.97 21.39
N GLY A 234 -12.06 -3.31 21.11
CA GLY A 234 -13.36 -3.94 21.28
C GLY A 234 -14.45 -3.30 20.44
N THR A 235 -15.47 -4.11 20.19
CA THR A 235 -16.77 -3.74 19.59
C THR A 235 -17.84 -3.93 20.65
N PHE A 236 -18.60 -2.90 20.93
CA PHE A 236 -19.63 -2.87 21.98
C PHE A 236 -20.98 -2.58 21.34
N TYR A 237 -21.80 -3.62 21.21
CA TYR A 237 -23.10 -3.55 20.56
C TYR A 237 -24.17 -2.95 21.48
N ALA A 238 -25.02 -2.12 20.92
CA ALA A 238 -26.08 -1.45 21.66
C ALA A 238 -27.28 -2.37 21.98
N SER A 239 -27.63 -3.29 21.06
CA SER A 239 -28.80 -4.19 21.15
C SER A 239 -28.45 -5.68 21.07
N ALA A 240 -27.15 -6.02 21.02
CA ALA A 240 -26.66 -7.39 20.94
C ALA A 240 -25.41 -7.54 21.84
N SER A 241 -25.51 -7.07 23.08
CA SER A 241 -24.37 -6.96 24.01
C SER A 241 -23.71 -8.30 24.34
N GLU A 242 -24.44 -9.41 24.26
CA GLU A 242 -23.94 -10.78 24.40
C GLU A 242 -22.92 -11.16 23.33
N PHE A 243 -22.82 -10.37 22.23
CA PHE A 243 -21.80 -10.50 21.17
C PHE A 243 -20.72 -9.42 21.26
N ASN A 244 -20.67 -8.65 22.37
CA ASN A 244 -19.56 -7.74 22.62
C ASN A 244 -18.24 -8.49 22.54
N LEU A 245 -17.33 -7.98 21.70
CA LEU A 245 -16.06 -8.63 21.43
C LEU A 245 -14.91 -7.72 21.84
N ALA A 246 -14.01 -8.24 22.64
CA ALA A 246 -12.72 -7.60 22.90
C ALA A 246 -11.58 -8.49 22.44
N ASN A 247 -10.52 -7.88 21.93
CA ASN A 247 -9.33 -8.57 21.51
C ASN A 247 -8.09 -7.90 22.08
N TYR A 248 -7.15 -8.70 22.55
CA TYR A 248 -5.86 -8.26 23.10
C TYR A 248 -4.76 -9.04 22.41
N GLY A 249 -3.60 -8.43 22.28
CA GLY A 249 -2.47 -9.13 21.73
C GLY A 249 -1.14 -8.50 22.09
N ALA A 250 -0.12 -9.34 22.10
CA ALA A 250 1.26 -8.95 22.26
C ALA A 250 2.11 -9.75 21.26
N ALA A 251 3.12 -9.11 20.70
CA ALA A 251 4.09 -9.79 19.85
C ALA A 251 5.50 -9.26 20.13
N ALA A 252 6.48 -10.15 19.97
CA ALA A 252 7.89 -9.80 20.03
C ALA A 252 8.64 -10.56 18.93
N GLY A 253 9.62 -9.92 18.31
CA GLY A 253 10.33 -10.51 17.20
C GLY A 253 11.64 -9.82 16.87
N ALA A 254 12.32 -10.40 15.88
CA ALA A 254 13.52 -9.85 15.29
C ALA A 254 13.45 -9.95 13.78
N SER A 255 14.05 -8.99 13.08
CA SER A 255 14.24 -9.02 11.64
C SER A 255 15.69 -8.77 11.29
N TYR A 256 16.20 -9.51 10.30
CA TYR A 256 17.54 -9.36 9.77
C TYR A 256 17.46 -9.06 8.28
N ARG A 257 18.08 -7.95 7.86
CA ARG A 257 18.17 -7.53 6.46
C ARG A 257 19.56 -7.76 5.93
N ALA A 258 19.63 -8.45 4.80
CA ALA A 258 20.84 -8.64 4.01
C ALA A 258 20.50 -8.32 2.54
N ASP A 259 21.12 -7.27 2.00
CA ASP A 259 20.88 -6.77 0.65
C ASP A 259 19.37 -6.56 0.35
N ARG A 260 18.84 -7.33 -0.60
CA ARG A 260 17.44 -7.31 -1.03
C ARG A 260 16.55 -8.26 -0.24
N ASN A 261 17.08 -8.96 0.74
CA ASN A 261 16.34 -9.93 1.54
C ASN A 261 16.14 -9.42 2.97
N GLU A 262 14.98 -9.72 3.53
CA GLU A 262 14.66 -9.51 4.95
C GLU A 262 14.08 -10.81 5.50
N TYR A 263 14.62 -11.26 6.61
CA TYR A 263 14.18 -12.44 7.34
C TYR A 263 13.65 -12.00 8.69
N SER A 264 12.46 -12.41 9.06
CA SER A 264 11.88 -12.08 10.35
C SER A 264 11.35 -13.32 11.05
N LEU A 265 11.46 -13.28 12.38
CA LEU A 265 10.88 -14.24 13.30
C LEU A 265 10.12 -13.47 14.35
N ALA A 266 8.86 -13.83 14.57
CA ALA A 266 8.04 -13.24 15.61
C ALA A 266 7.26 -14.31 16.37
N TYR A 267 7.18 -14.16 17.67
CA TYR A 267 6.21 -14.83 18.53
C TYR A 267 5.07 -13.86 18.79
N ALA A 268 3.84 -14.37 18.77
CA ALA A 268 2.65 -13.60 19.05
C ALA A 268 1.70 -14.37 19.97
N HIS A 269 1.15 -13.65 20.94
CA HIS A 269 0.04 -14.07 21.77
C HIS A 269 -1.18 -13.22 21.45
N GLY A 270 -2.34 -13.84 21.27
CA GLY A 270 -3.61 -13.15 21.03
C GLY A 270 -4.74 -13.77 21.83
N GLU A 271 -5.61 -12.93 22.36
CA GLU A 271 -6.78 -13.33 23.14
C GLU A 271 -8.05 -12.65 22.61
N ILE A 272 -9.14 -13.39 22.55
CA ILE A 272 -10.48 -12.89 22.24
C ILE A 272 -11.37 -13.16 23.46
N ALA A 273 -12.02 -12.10 23.95
CA ALA A 273 -13.08 -12.18 24.93
C ALA A 273 -14.43 -11.90 24.26
N LEU A 274 -15.44 -12.66 24.63
CA LEU A 274 -16.82 -12.51 24.20
C LEU A 274 -17.67 -12.25 25.44
N ASP A 275 -18.48 -11.21 25.43
CA ASP A 275 -19.31 -10.77 26.55
C ASP A 275 -18.50 -10.67 27.88
N GLY A 276 -17.31 -10.07 27.80
CA GLY A 276 -16.44 -9.87 28.95
C GLY A 276 -15.68 -11.13 29.44
N SER A 277 -15.98 -12.31 28.90
CA SER A 277 -15.36 -13.57 29.27
C SER A 277 -14.36 -14.04 28.22
N ARG A 278 -13.23 -14.61 28.65
CA ARG A 278 -12.27 -15.21 27.72
C ARG A 278 -12.95 -16.30 26.90
N TYR A 279 -12.89 -16.16 25.58
CA TYR A 279 -13.46 -17.13 24.63
C TYR A 279 -12.38 -17.98 23.97
N ARG A 280 -11.30 -17.35 23.48
CA ARG A 280 -10.22 -18.02 22.74
C ARG A 280 -8.90 -17.29 22.93
N TRP A 281 -7.81 -18.04 22.96
CA TRP A 281 -6.45 -17.46 22.82
C TRP A 281 -5.61 -18.28 21.88
N ALA A 282 -4.57 -17.68 21.35
CA ALA A 282 -3.63 -18.33 20.46
C ALA A 282 -2.20 -17.87 20.75
N ASP A 283 -1.29 -18.83 20.74
CA ASP A 283 0.15 -18.63 20.85
C ASP A 283 0.80 -19.11 19.55
N GLY A 284 1.56 -18.27 18.89
CA GLY A 284 2.09 -18.61 17.58
C GLY A 284 3.45 -18.05 17.26
N ILE A 285 4.08 -18.67 16.27
CA ILE A 285 5.34 -18.24 15.68
C ILE A 285 5.12 -18.01 14.19
N VAL A 286 5.63 -16.90 13.70
CA VAL A 286 5.65 -16.55 12.27
C VAL A 286 7.09 -16.34 11.84
N LEU A 287 7.49 -17.04 10.80
CA LEU A 287 8.71 -16.77 10.03
C LEU A 287 8.30 -16.02 8.76
N GLU A 288 9.04 -15.02 8.35
CA GLU A 288 8.83 -14.36 7.06
C GLU A 288 10.17 -14.19 6.35
N TRP A 289 10.22 -14.56 5.09
CA TRP A 289 11.25 -14.14 4.15
C TRP A 289 10.64 -13.20 3.14
N ARG A 290 11.17 -11.97 3.06
CA ARG A 290 10.77 -10.95 2.09
C ARG A 290 11.94 -10.63 1.19
N ARG A 291 11.68 -10.59 -0.13
CA ARG A 291 12.65 -10.20 -1.13
C ARG A 291 12.16 -8.98 -1.90
N GLN A 292 13.01 -7.95 -1.93
CA GLN A 292 12.82 -6.80 -2.82
C GLN A 292 13.21 -7.20 -4.24
N ILE A 293 12.23 -7.23 -5.15
CA ILE A 293 12.43 -7.59 -6.57
C ILE A 293 12.96 -6.38 -7.33
N SER A 294 12.30 -5.22 -7.12
CA SER A 294 12.70 -3.93 -7.65
C SER A 294 12.48 -2.85 -6.58
N GLU A 295 12.81 -1.59 -6.87
CA GLU A 295 12.51 -0.46 -5.97
C GLU A 295 11.01 -0.37 -5.60
N LEU A 296 10.14 -0.85 -6.48
CA LEU A 296 8.68 -0.71 -6.40
C LEU A 296 7.93 -2.01 -6.14
N SER A 297 8.62 -3.15 -6.08
CA SER A 297 7.96 -4.45 -5.91
C SER A 297 8.71 -5.37 -4.95
N SER A 298 7.94 -6.12 -4.18
CA SER A 298 8.48 -7.14 -3.27
C SER A 298 7.58 -8.37 -3.23
N PHE A 299 8.19 -9.49 -2.88
CA PHE A 299 7.54 -10.77 -2.66
C PHE A 299 7.89 -11.27 -1.26
N ALA A 300 6.95 -11.94 -0.57
CA ALA A 300 7.23 -12.55 0.73
C ALA A 300 6.59 -13.93 0.85
N LEU A 301 7.25 -14.80 1.62
CA LEU A 301 6.76 -16.12 2.05
C LEU A 301 6.74 -16.13 3.57
N ALA A 302 5.64 -16.62 4.14
CA ALA A 302 5.50 -16.66 5.60
C ALA A 302 4.85 -17.97 6.06
N PRO A 303 5.63 -18.98 6.45
CA PRO A 303 5.16 -20.11 7.24
C PRO A 303 4.84 -19.63 8.66
N GLN A 304 3.77 -20.19 9.23
CA GLN A 304 3.36 -19.93 10.59
C GLN A 304 2.84 -21.20 11.27
N TYR A 305 3.03 -21.25 12.59
CA TYR A 305 2.44 -22.25 13.45
C TYR A 305 1.81 -21.56 14.65
N ALA A 306 0.60 -21.96 15.05
CA ALA A 306 -0.05 -21.45 16.23
C ALA A 306 -0.83 -22.56 16.96
N ARG A 307 -0.80 -22.51 18.26
CA ARG A 307 -1.68 -23.28 19.13
C ARG A 307 -2.87 -22.41 19.51
N ILE A 308 -4.06 -22.90 19.21
CA ILE A 308 -5.34 -22.22 19.49
C ILE A 308 -6.01 -23.00 20.62
N ALA A 309 -6.43 -22.29 21.66
CA ALA A 309 -7.16 -22.87 22.77
C ALA A 309 -8.44 -22.08 23.06
N TYR A 310 -9.48 -22.77 23.46
CA TYR A 310 -10.79 -22.22 23.77
C TYR A 310 -11.17 -22.44 25.23
N ALA A 311 -11.90 -21.49 25.80
CA ALA A 311 -12.36 -21.57 27.18
C ALA A 311 -13.62 -22.39 27.37
N GLY A 312 -13.76 -23.02 28.53
CA GLY A 312 -14.97 -23.70 28.97
C GLY A 312 -15.43 -24.82 28.05
N GLU A 313 -16.70 -24.85 27.75
CA GLU A 313 -17.35 -25.87 26.91
C GLU A 313 -16.83 -25.88 25.44
N ASN A 314 -16.18 -24.79 25.02
CA ASN A 314 -15.59 -24.70 23.70
C ASN A 314 -14.21 -25.36 23.58
N ALA A 315 -13.64 -25.93 24.66
CA ALA A 315 -12.30 -26.55 24.64
C ALA A 315 -12.19 -27.72 23.64
N ALA A 316 -13.31 -28.39 23.29
CA ALA A 316 -13.33 -29.37 22.21
C ALA A 316 -12.88 -28.83 20.83
N ARG A 317 -12.77 -27.51 20.68
CA ARG A 317 -12.28 -26.82 19.47
C ARG A 317 -10.78 -26.52 19.50
N ASP A 318 -10.07 -26.91 20.55
CA ASP A 318 -8.64 -26.72 20.64
C ASP A 318 -7.92 -27.29 19.43
N ALA A 319 -7.04 -26.51 18.84
CA ALA A 319 -6.41 -26.87 17.57
C ALA A 319 -4.95 -26.40 17.48
N ASP A 320 -4.19 -27.09 16.66
CA ASP A 320 -2.90 -26.66 16.16
C ASP A 320 -3.05 -26.18 14.71
N LEU A 321 -2.68 -24.97 14.43
CA LEU A 321 -2.72 -24.35 13.10
C LEU A 321 -1.33 -24.35 12.50
N SER A 322 -1.17 -24.98 11.35
CA SER A 322 0.00 -24.84 10.47
C SER A 322 -0.44 -24.12 9.20
N ALA A 323 0.18 -23.01 8.86
CA ALA A 323 -0.20 -22.27 7.67
C ALA A 323 1.00 -21.68 6.94
N PHE A 324 0.78 -21.37 5.68
CA PHE A 324 1.76 -20.77 4.79
C PHE A 324 1.08 -19.71 3.94
N SER A 325 1.74 -18.55 3.78
CA SER A 325 1.28 -17.52 2.87
C SER A 325 2.37 -17.04 1.93
N ALA A 326 1.94 -16.64 0.73
CA ALA A 326 2.77 -15.99 -0.27
C ALA A 326 2.11 -14.65 -0.62
N SER A 327 2.87 -13.57 -0.56
CA SER A 327 2.35 -12.23 -0.85
C SER A 327 3.23 -11.49 -1.85
N TYR A 328 2.59 -10.69 -2.70
CA TYR A 328 3.23 -9.80 -3.67
C TYR A 328 2.74 -8.40 -3.45
N ARG A 329 3.66 -7.44 -3.44
CA ARG A 329 3.38 -6.01 -3.35
C ARG A 329 3.97 -5.29 -4.55
N GLN A 330 3.16 -4.41 -5.17
CA GLN A 330 3.57 -3.53 -6.26
C GLN A 330 3.14 -2.09 -5.95
N VAL A 331 4.05 -1.15 -6.12
CA VAL A 331 3.81 0.29 -6.05
C VAL A 331 3.95 0.86 -7.46
N TRP A 332 3.08 1.79 -7.85
CA TRP A 332 3.23 2.59 -9.06
C TRP A 332 3.34 4.05 -8.67
N LEU A 333 4.35 4.75 -9.20
CA LEU A 333 4.61 6.16 -8.89
C LEU A 333 3.83 7.15 -9.77
N ARG A 334 2.92 6.64 -10.57
CA ARG A 334 2.00 7.44 -11.40
C ARG A 334 0.92 8.14 -10.56
N ARG A 335 0.06 8.92 -11.25
CA ARG A 335 -1.09 9.61 -10.63
C ARG A 335 -1.80 8.71 -9.61
N TRP A 336 -2.07 9.25 -8.42
CA TRP A 336 -2.69 8.58 -7.26
C TRP A 336 -1.85 7.50 -6.58
N GLN A 337 -0.64 7.24 -7.06
CA GLN A 337 0.32 6.29 -6.48
C GLN A 337 -0.32 4.95 -6.05
N PRO A 338 -0.90 4.18 -6.98
CA PRO A 338 -1.55 2.93 -6.64
C PRO A 338 -0.57 1.95 -5.97
N VAL A 339 -1.05 1.26 -4.94
CA VAL A 339 -0.36 0.15 -4.29
C VAL A 339 -1.25 -1.07 -4.34
N LEU A 340 -0.77 -2.14 -4.93
CA LEU A 340 -1.41 -3.45 -4.95
C LEU A 340 -0.74 -4.34 -3.91
N ASN A 341 -1.53 -5.05 -3.12
CA ASN A 341 -1.08 -6.21 -2.35
C ASN A 341 -1.94 -7.40 -2.77
N ALA A 342 -1.31 -8.52 -3.11
CA ALA A 342 -1.98 -9.77 -3.41
C ALA A 342 -1.40 -10.84 -2.48
N THR A 343 -2.25 -11.65 -1.87
CA THR A 343 -1.85 -12.71 -0.95
C THR A 343 -2.61 -13.98 -1.27
N MET A 344 -1.92 -15.10 -1.26
CA MET A 344 -2.49 -16.45 -1.27
C MET A 344 -2.05 -17.15 0.02
N PHE A 345 -2.92 -17.98 0.57
CA PHE A 345 -2.59 -18.75 1.78
C PHE A 345 -3.25 -20.12 1.76
N TYR A 346 -2.58 -21.02 2.46
CA TYR A 346 -3.10 -22.33 2.82
C TYR A 346 -2.81 -22.59 4.29
N GLY A 347 -3.75 -23.19 5.02
CA GLY A 347 -3.60 -23.57 6.41
C GLY A 347 -4.33 -24.86 6.71
N ASP A 348 -3.80 -25.59 7.66
CA ASP A 348 -4.38 -26.79 8.24
C ASP A 348 -4.60 -26.55 9.74
N GLU A 349 -5.85 -26.63 10.17
CA GLU A 349 -6.28 -26.48 11.55
C GLU A 349 -6.64 -27.88 12.11
N HIS A 350 -5.64 -28.52 12.71
CA HIS A 350 -5.78 -29.85 13.27
C HIS A 350 -6.37 -29.81 14.67
N ASN A 351 -7.55 -30.41 14.86
CA ASN A 351 -8.20 -30.49 16.17
C ASN A 351 -7.43 -31.40 17.13
N ARG A 352 -7.17 -30.92 18.34
CA ARG A 352 -6.37 -31.62 19.36
C ARG A 352 -7.17 -32.64 20.21
N GLU A 353 -8.50 -32.52 20.20
CA GLU A 353 -9.42 -33.36 20.97
C GLU A 353 -9.98 -34.52 20.16
N GLY A 354 -9.39 -34.79 18.98
CA GLY A 354 -9.79 -35.90 18.09
C GLY A 354 -11.13 -35.67 17.36
N ARG A 355 -11.62 -34.45 17.36
CA ARG A 355 -12.87 -34.03 16.68
C ARG A 355 -12.56 -33.59 15.25
N GLY A 356 -12.46 -34.55 14.32
CA GLY A 356 -12.20 -34.26 12.91
C GLY A 356 -13.27 -33.37 12.25
N ASP A 357 -14.50 -33.35 12.79
CA ASP A 357 -15.56 -32.43 12.36
C ASP A 357 -15.29 -30.95 12.75
N LEU A 358 -14.26 -30.69 13.56
CA LEU A 358 -13.79 -29.36 13.95
C LEU A 358 -12.41 -29.00 13.37
N GLY A 359 -11.68 -30.00 12.85
CA GLY A 359 -10.46 -29.80 12.07
C GLY A 359 -10.79 -29.43 10.63
N ARG A 360 -9.92 -28.67 9.96
CA ARG A 360 -10.15 -28.22 8.58
C ARG A 360 -8.91 -27.73 7.85
N GLY A 361 -8.87 -28.00 6.55
CA GLY A 361 -8.02 -27.29 5.62
C GLY A 361 -8.64 -25.96 5.19
N ILE A 362 -7.84 -24.90 5.10
CA ILE A 362 -8.29 -23.56 4.68
C ILE A 362 -7.38 -23.09 3.54
N ALA A 363 -7.96 -22.71 2.41
CA ALA A 363 -7.23 -22.10 1.30
C ALA A 363 -7.91 -20.80 0.88
N GLY A 364 -7.12 -19.80 0.52
CA GLY A 364 -7.70 -18.53 0.13
C GLY A 364 -6.74 -17.59 -0.57
N ALA A 365 -7.31 -16.50 -1.06
CA ALA A 365 -6.56 -15.40 -1.67
C ALA A 365 -7.24 -14.07 -1.36
N SER A 366 -6.45 -13.01 -1.32
CA SER A 366 -6.94 -11.63 -1.25
C SER A 366 -6.15 -10.71 -2.18
N VAL A 367 -6.83 -9.66 -2.62
CA VAL A 367 -6.24 -8.56 -3.38
C VAL A 367 -6.74 -7.26 -2.78
N ASP A 368 -5.80 -6.38 -2.44
CA ASP A 368 -6.08 -5.06 -1.89
C ASP A 368 -5.39 -4.00 -2.74
N VAL A 369 -6.13 -2.96 -3.10
CA VAL A 369 -5.60 -1.80 -3.82
C VAL A 369 -5.81 -0.56 -2.97
N THR A 370 -4.76 0.21 -2.78
CA THR A 370 -4.81 1.53 -2.14
C THR A 370 -4.38 2.59 -3.14
N VAL A 371 -5.11 3.70 -3.21
CA VAL A 371 -4.76 4.87 -4.00
C VAL A 371 -4.76 6.12 -3.12
N SER A 372 -3.88 7.08 -3.44
CA SER A 372 -3.78 8.37 -2.73
C SER A 372 -4.10 9.52 -3.69
N PRO A 373 -5.39 9.91 -3.86
CA PRO A 373 -5.79 10.98 -4.79
C PRO A 373 -5.19 12.34 -4.42
N SER A 374 -4.89 12.55 -3.16
CA SER A 374 -4.19 13.73 -2.63
C SER A 374 -3.33 13.34 -1.43
N PRO A 375 -2.48 14.25 -0.92
CA PRO A 375 -1.71 14.02 0.30
C PRO A 375 -2.55 13.72 1.55
N PHE A 376 -3.80 14.16 1.57
CA PHE A 376 -4.69 14.01 2.72
C PHE A 376 -5.59 12.78 2.63
N TRP A 377 -5.74 12.18 1.45
CA TRP A 377 -6.67 11.08 1.23
C TRP A 377 -5.95 9.80 0.83
N ALA A 378 -6.34 8.70 1.46
CA ALA A 378 -6.07 7.36 0.97
C ALA A 378 -7.40 6.59 0.85
N LEU A 379 -7.63 5.98 -0.30
CA LEU A 379 -8.80 5.14 -0.58
C LEU A 379 -8.31 3.71 -0.77
N ASN A 380 -8.99 2.75 -0.19
CA ASN A 380 -8.66 1.34 -0.36
C ASN A 380 -9.89 0.52 -0.74
N ALA A 381 -9.66 -0.48 -1.56
CA ALA A 381 -10.62 -1.51 -1.92
C ALA A 381 -9.96 -2.88 -1.84
N GLY A 382 -10.65 -3.85 -1.26
CA GLY A 382 -10.16 -5.20 -1.08
C GLY A 382 -11.20 -6.24 -1.44
N LEU A 383 -10.73 -7.36 -1.98
CA LEU A 383 -11.50 -8.56 -2.26
C LEU A 383 -10.78 -9.74 -1.62
N ALA A 384 -11.49 -10.57 -0.89
CA ALA A 384 -10.96 -11.78 -0.28
C ALA A 384 -11.88 -12.97 -0.55
N TYR A 385 -11.30 -14.13 -0.80
CA TYR A 385 -12.01 -15.38 -0.92
C TYR A 385 -11.27 -16.45 -0.11
N ALA A 386 -12.01 -17.26 0.64
CA ALA A 386 -11.49 -18.41 1.35
C ALA A 386 -12.46 -19.58 1.28
N GLN A 387 -11.91 -20.79 1.14
CA GLN A 387 -12.62 -22.04 1.26
C GLN A 387 -12.10 -22.80 2.47
N SER A 388 -13.00 -23.38 3.25
CA SER A 388 -12.70 -24.28 4.36
C SER A 388 -13.36 -25.63 4.11
N ASP A 389 -12.56 -26.68 4.07
CA ASP A 389 -13.01 -28.07 3.96
C ASP A 389 -12.72 -28.78 5.29
N TYR A 390 -13.75 -29.29 5.95
CA TYR A 390 -13.62 -29.96 7.23
C TYR A 390 -13.22 -31.41 7.05
N ASP A 391 -12.52 -31.98 8.05
CA ASP A 391 -11.83 -33.28 7.90
C ASP A 391 -12.78 -34.48 8.06
N ALA A 392 -13.88 -34.31 8.81
CA ALA A 392 -14.84 -35.39 9.05
C ALA A 392 -16.29 -34.89 9.05
N PRO A 393 -17.29 -35.78 8.86
CA PRO A 393 -18.67 -35.40 8.95
C PRO A 393 -19.08 -35.03 10.40
N ILE A 394 -20.02 -34.08 10.50
CA ILE A 394 -20.66 -33.73 11.79
C ILE A 394 -21.43 -34.95 12.28
N PRO A 395 -21.16 -35.46 13.49
CA PRO A 395 -21.66 -36.77 13.94
C PRO A 395 -23.18 -36.98 13.83
N LEU A 396 -23.98 -35.93 14.05
CA LEU A 396 -25.46 -36.01 14.04
C LEU A 396 -26.04 -35.88 12.62
N LEU A 397 -25.30 -35.21 11.72
CA LEU A 397 -25.83 -34.86 10.39
C LEU A 397 -25.26 -35.75 9.28
N ASP A 398 -24.20 -36.50 9.58
CA ASP A 398 -23.44 -37.31 8.61
C ASP A 398 -23.02 -36.55 7.34
N VAL A 399 -22.72 -35.25 7.50
CA VAL A 399 -22.29 -34.35 6.42
C VAL A 399 -20.96 -33.71 6.77
N THR A 400 -20.00 -33.84 5.90
CA THR A 400 -18.72 -33.11 5.98
C THR A 400 -18.96 -31.68 5.54
N ARG A 401 -18.73 -30.71 6.46
CA ARG A 401 -18.95 -29.29 6.23
C ARG A 401 -17.93 -28.73 5.24
N ARG A 402 -18.42 -27.86 4.37
CA ARG A 402 -17.63 -27.07 3.44
C ARG A 402 -18.15 -25.66 3.36
N ASP A 403 -17.29 -24.69 3.64
CA ASP A 403 -17.62 -23.26 3.62
C ASP A 403 -16.88 -22.52 2.54
N ARG A 404 -17.50 -21.49 1.97
CA ARG A 404 -16.88 -20.52 1.06
C ARG A 404 -17.21 -19.12 1.55
N ASN A 405 -16.16 -18.38 1.90
CA ASN A 405 -16.30 -17.01 2.39
C ASN A 405 -15.83 -16.02 1.33
N LEU A 406 -16.68 -15.06 0.99
CA LEU A 406 -16.38 -13.92 0.13
C LEU A 406 -16.42 -12.64 0.96
N GLY A 407 -15.34 -11.90 0.97
CA GLY A 407 -15.22 -10.60 1.63
C GLY A 407 -14.96 -9.47 0.64
N VAL A 408 -15.64 -8.35 0.79
CA VAL A 408 -15.35 -7.09 0.08
C VAL A 408 -15.15 -6.00 1.14
N GLY A 409 -14.05 -5.26 1.02
CA GLY A 409 -13.74 -4.12 1.87
C GLY A 409 -13.60 -2.84 1.06
N LEU A 410 -14.16 -1.75 1.56
CA LEU A 410 -13.95 -0.40 1.04
C LEU A 410 -13.55 0.51 2.20
N GLY A 411 -12.59 1.39 1.99
CA GLY A 411 -12.14 2.30 3.03
C GLY A 411 -11.70 3.65 2.47
N ALA A 412 -11.86 4.66 3.31
CA ALA A 412 -11.37 6.00 3.07
C ALA A 412 -10.70 6.53 4.34
N ILE A 413 -9.49 7.06 4.21
CA ILE A 413 -8.73 7.67 5.29
C ILE A 413 -8.50 9.12 4.93
N TYR A 414 -8.90 10.02 5.81
CA TYR A 414 -8.60 11.44 5.73
C TYR A 414 -7.61 11.84 6.81
N LEU A 415 -6.45 12.35 6.43
CA LEU A 415 -5.41 12.86 7.32
C LEU A 415 -5.75 14.32 7.68
N VAL A 416 -6.22 14.56 8.89
CA VAL A 416 -6.48 15.91 9.40
C VAL A 416 -5.15 16.64 9.65
N ASN A 417 -4.18 15.90 10.19
CA ASN A 417 -2.80 16.33 10.37
C ASN A 417 -1.88 15.12 10.52
N ARG A 418 -0.59 15.32 10.88
CA ARG A 418 0.41 14.26 11.02
C ARG A 418 0.06 13.18 12.06
N ASN A 419 -0.79 13.50 13.03
CA ASN A 419 -1.13 12.62 14.15
C ASN A 419 -2.59 12.15 14.12
N LEU A 420 -3.49 12.93 13.52
CA LEU A 420 -4.94 12.71 13.56
C LEU A 420 -5.47 12.30 12.20
N SER A 421 -6.22 11.20 12.16
CA SER A 421 -6.94 10.74 10.96
C SER A 421 -8.38 10.36 11.26
N VAL A 422 -9.24 10.56 10.26
CA VAL A 422 -10.62 10.06 10.24
C VAL A 422 -10.68 8.93 9.22
N ARG A 423 -11.32 7.82 9.58
CA ARG A 423 -11.38 6.59 8.78
C ARG A 423 -12.80 6.11 8.65
N GLY A 424 -13.29 6.00 7.42
CA GLY A 424 -14.55 5.34 7.10
C GLY A 424 -14.26 3.97 6.49
N GLU A 425 -14.92 2.92 6.97
CA GLU A 425 -14.76 1.57 6.46
C GLU A 425 -16.14 0.94 6.24
N TYR A 426 -16.25 0.21 5.13
CA TYR A 426 -17.39 -0.66 4.85
C TYR A 426 -16.87 -2.07 4.56
N ARG A 427 -17.48 -3.07 5.14
CA ARG A 427 -17.15 -4.48 4.92
C ARG A 427 -18.42 -5.26 4.59
N TYR A 428 -18.33 -6.03 3.53
CA TYR A 428 -19.29 -7.04 3.17
C TYR A 428 -18.66 -8.42 3.36
N ALA A 429 -19.37 -9.34 3.98
CA ALA A 429 -18.96 -10.73 4.09
C ALA A 429 -20.16 -11.64 3.79
N LYS A 430 -19.92 -12.67 2.98
CA LYS A 430 -20.91 -13.73 2.71
C LYS A 430 -20.22 -15.07 2.90
N ASN A 431 -20.78 -15.88 3.80
CA ASN A 431 -20.41 -17.28 3.94
C ASN A 431 -21.50 -18.15 3.31
N THR A 432 -21.11 -18.96 2.33
CA THR A 432 -21.97 -20.03 1.78
C THR A 432 -21.47 -21.37 2.27
N SER A 433 -22.36 -22.24 2.68
CA SER A 433 -22.06 -23.54 3.23
C SER A 433 -22.93 -24.62 2.58
N ASN A 434 -22.48 -25.87 2.63
CA ASN A 434 -23.34 -27.00 2.33
C ASN A 434 -24.29 -27.38 3.50
N LEU A 435 -24.23 -26.59 4.59
CA LEU A 435 -25.16 -26.66 5.74
C LEU A 435 -25.69 -25.25 6.01
N GLU A 436 -27.01 -25.06 5.86
CA GLU A 436 -27.67 -23.74 6.02
C GLU A 436 -27.36 -23.07 7.36
N LEU A 437 -27.10 -23.84 8.42
CA LEU A 437 -26.73 -23.36 9.75
C LEU A 437 -25.50 -22.44 9.76
N TYR A 438 -24.64 -22.54 8.78
CA TYR A 438 -23.40 -21.76 8.68
C TYR A 438 -23.45 -20.71 7.57
N GLU A 439 -24.61 -20.53 6.93
CA GLU A 439 -24.79 -19.51 5.91
C GLU A 439 -25.13 -18.17 6.54
N TYR A 440 -24.40 -17.14 6.16
CA TYR A 440 -24.71 -15.77 6.57
C TYR A 440 -24.27 -14.75 5.54
N THR A 441 -24.91 -13.58 5.62
CA THR A 441 -24.49 -12.35 4.97
C THR A 441 -24.35 -11.25 6.02
N ARG A 442 -23.30 -10.43 5.93
CA ARG A 442 -23.02 -9.38 6.90
C ARG A 442 -22.55 -8.11 6.19
N HIS A 443 -23.12 -6.98 6.57
CA HIS A 443 -22.73 -5.64 6.17
C HIS A 443 -22.30 -4.88 7.42
N LEU A 444 -21.08 -4.35 7.42
CA LEU A 444 -20.57 -3.57 8.54
C LEU A 444 -20.04 -2.24 8.03
N GLY A 445 -20.56 -1.13 8.56
CA GLY A 445 -20.08 0.21 8.32
C GLY A 445 -19.56 0.84 9.60
N VAL A 446 -18.39 1.48 9.59
CA VAL A 446 -17.81 2.13 10.77
C VAL A 446 -17.09 3.40 10.41
N LEU A 447 -17.25 4.43 11.25
CA LEU A 447 -16.47 5.67 11.22
C LEU A 447 -15.60 5.73 12.47
N LYS A 448 -14.29 6.01 12.29
CA LYS A 448 -13.29 6.00 13.35
C LYS A 448 -12.46 7.27 13.31
N VAL A 449 -12.04 7.72 14.48
CA VAL A 449 -11.02 8.77 14.65
C VAL A 449 -9.83 8.13 15.33
N ARG A 450 -8.64 8.29 14.74
CA ARG A 450 -7.39 7.74 15.25
C ARG A 450 -6.38 8.85 15.50
N TYR A 451 -5.80 8.83 16.71
CA TYR A 451 -4.67 9.67 17.07
C TYR A 451 -3.42 8.81 17.26
N GLU A 452 -2.32 9.19 16.62
CA GLU A 452 -1.02 8.50 16.68
C GLU A 452 0.00 9.35 17.43
N PHE A 453 0.63 8.75 18.43
CA PHE A 453 1.80 9.28 19.14
C PHE A 453 3.06 8.78 18.44
N LYS A 454 3.91 9.72 18.00
CA LYS A 454 5.15 9.42 17.26
C LYS A 454 6.37 9.91 18.00
#